data_a7b4980369644167cd5f8114969857cc
#
_entry.id   a7b4980369644167cd5f8114969857cc
#
_cell.length_a   1.000
_cell.length_b   1.000
_cell.length_c   1.000
_cell.angle_alpha   90.00
_cell.angle_beta   90.00
_cell.angle_gamma   90.00
#
_symmetry.space_group_name_H-M   'P 1'
#
loop_
_entity.id
_entity.type
_entity.pdbx_description
1 polymer ?
#
loop_
_entity_poly.entity_id
_entity_poly.type
_entity_poly.pdbx_seq_one_letter_code
_entity_poly.pdbx_strand_id
1 'polypeptide(L)'
;MRKNKRLQIALLVCGGVVLLAILTVVLLSVLLPKDEPAQPSQGDVGTIRFYLPYEGDIRTAAIYTDLDRQFYFCDANYGSTEALSREEVSANPEWEVLWNYFDCLIDGNPEGLRALLARDANGIPIPDFAQQMVYEMKVTRVGEETANGALRVTYRLEYRIHRNNGTYRRDVGSDAVRPEYLTLTKEENGSFRIFDIQR
;
A
#
# COMPACT_ATOMS: atom_id res chain seq x y z
N MET A 1 9.22 64.64 -22.33
CA MET A 1 9.90 63.44 -22.83
C MET A 1 10.48 62.49 -21.73
N ARG A 2 10.56 62.82 -20.43
CA ARG A 2 11.14 61.92 -19.39
C ARG A 2 10.22 60.82 -18.86
N LYS A 3 8.88 60.92 -18.98
CA LYS A 3 7.93 59.92 -18.46
C LYS A 3 7.96 58.57 -19.21
N ASN A 4 8.18 58.58 -20.51
CA ASN A 4 8.15 57.37 -21.35
C ASN A 4 9.39 56.45 -21.12
N LYS A 5 10.54 57.00 -20.76
CA LYS A 5 11.73 56.21 -20.47
C LYS A 5 11.62 55.35 -19.20
N ARG A 6 10.95 55.89 -18.13
CA ARG A 6 10.72 55.15 -16.89
C ARG A 6 9.74 54.01 -17.09
N LEU A 7 8.71 54.19 -17.92
CA LEU A 7 7.73 53.15 -18.26
C LEU A 7 8.39 52.01 -19.07
N GLN A 8 9.26 52.39 -20.03
CA GLN A 8 9.98 51.39 -20.82
C GLN A 8 10.97 50.55 -19.99
N ILE A 9 11.67 51.16 -19.04
CA ILE A 9 12.56 50.49 -18.11
C ILE A 9 11.76 49.55 -17.18
N ALA A 10 10.62 49.96 -16.66
CA ALA A 10 9.77 49.12 -15.82
C ALA A 10 9.22 47.91 -16.59
N LEU A 11 8.79 48.09 -17.83
CA LEU A 11 8.35 46.99 -18.71
C LEU A 11 9.47 45.98 -19.04
N LEU A 12 10.69 46.45 -19.26
CA LEU A 12 11.87 45.62 -19.51
C LEU A 12 12.25 44.79 -18.26
N VAL A 13 12.19 45.40 -17.08
CA VAL A 13 12.51 44.72 -15.82
C VAL A 13 11.42 43.68 -15.49
N CYS A 14 10.14 43.99 -15.63
CA CYS A 14 9.04 43.04 -15.42
C CYS A 14 9.12 41.88 -16.43
N GLY A 15 9.39 42.16 -17.70
CA GLY A 15 9.55 41.12 -18.73
C GLY A 15 10.75 40.21 -18.43
N GLY A 16 11.89 40.74 -17.97
CA GLY A 16 13.04 39.98 -17.57
C GLY A 16 12.79 39.04 -16.38
N VAL A 17 12.07 39.52 -15.37
CA VAL A 17 11.71 38.71 -14.17
C VAL A 17 10.78 37.53 -14.56
N VAL A 18 9.78 37.80 -15.40
CA VAL A 18 8.86 36.74 -15.88
C VAL A 18 9.61 35.69 -16.72
N LEU A 19 10.52 36.13 -17.57
CA LEU A 19 11.31 35.22 -18.41
C LEU A 19 12.28 34.37 -17.56
N LEU A 20 12.87 34.95 -16.51
CA LEU A 20 13.71 34.22 -15.57
C LEU A 20 12.90 33.20 -14.76
N ALA A 21 11.70 33.55 -14.33
CA ALA A 21 10.81 32.64 -13.62
C ALA A 21 10.38 31.43 -14.48
N ILE A 22 10.07 31.67 -15.76
CA ILE A 22 9.72 30.60 -16.71
C ILE A 22 10.94 29.71 -16.96
N LEU A 23 12.13 30.29 -17.12
CA LEU A 23 13.36 29.53 -17.35
C LEU A 23 13.74 28.66 -16.13
N THR A 24 13.54 29.16 -14.91
CA THR A 24 13.75 28.37 -13.67
C THR A 24 12.74 27.24 -13.53
N VAL A 25 11.47 27.45 -13.87
CA VAL A 25 10.45 26.36 -13.84
C VAL A 25 10.79 25.30 -14.89
N VAL A 26 11.19 25.69 -16.10
CA VAL A 26 11.59 24.75 -17.15
C VAL A 26 12.86 24.01 -16.76
N LEU A 27 13.84 24.70 -16.18
CA LEU A 27 15.09 24.07 -15.71
C LEU A 27 14.85 23.09 -14.57
N LEU A 28 13.99 23.46 -13.61
CA LEU A 28 13.58 22.55 -12.53
C LEU A 28 12.81 21.33 -13.07
N SER A 29 11.94 21.50 -14.06
CA SER A 29 11.21 20.38 -14.65
C SER A 29 12.09 19.42 -15.47
N VAL A 30 13.29 19.88 -15.90
CA VAL A 30 14.29 19.05 -16.61
C VAL A 30 15.30 18.43 -15.66
N LEU A 31 15.60 19.09 -14.52
CA LEU A 31 16.60 18.64 -13.55
C LEU A 31 15.99 17.84 -12.39
N LEU A 32 14.68 17.96 -12.12
CA LEU A 32 14.03 17.05 -11.22
C LEU A 32 14.03 15.65 -11.89
N PRO A 33 14.51 14.62 -11.20
CA PRO A 33 14.37 13.27 -11.71
C PRO A 33 12.89 13.06 -11.98
N LYS A 34 12.52 12.94 -13.24
CA LYS A 34 11.25 12.34 -13.60
C LYS A 34 11.33 10.95 -12.99
N ASP A 35 10.41 10.62 -12.10
CA ASP A 35 10.15 9.23 -11.74
C ASP A 35 9.79 8.52 -13.05
N GLU A 36 10.82 8.06 -13.78
CA GLU A 36 10.58 7.22 -14.95
C GLU A 36 9.82 6.01 -14.45
N PRO A 37 8.69 5.65 -15.10
CA PRO A 37 7.97 4.46 -14.74
C PRO A 37 8.96 3.30 -14.80
N ALA A 38 9.24 2.69 -13.63
CA ALA A 38 10.10 1.53 -13.54
C ALA A 38 9.66 0.53 -14.60
N GLN A 39 10.58 0.18 -15.52
CA GLN A 39 10.25 -0.74 -16.61
C GLN A 39 9.83 -2.09 -15.98
N PRO A 40 8.79 -2.74 -16.49
CA PRO A 40 8.39 -4.05 -15.99
C PRO A 40 9.58 -5.01 -16.11
N SER A 41 9.93 -5.69 -15.01
CA SER A 41 10.96 -6.70 -15.02
C SER A 41 10.54 -7.84 -15.96
N GLN A 42 11.47 -8.39 -16.74
CA GLN A 42 11.24 -9.58 -17.57
C GLN A 42 11.07 -10.82 -16.70
N GLY A 43 9.92 -10.94 -16.05
CA GLY A 43 9.52 -12.12 -15.31
C GLY A 43 8.10 -12.47 -15.71
N ASP A 44 7.92 -13.10 -16.87
CA ASP A 44 6.62 -13.59 -17.30
C ASP A 44 6.28 -14.89 -16.52
N VAL A 45 5.32 -14.80 -15.61
CA VAL A 45 4.55 -15.98 -15.19
C VAL A 45 3.17 -15.84 -15.86
N GLY A 46 3.07 -16.35 -17.06
CA GLY A 46 1.88 -16.15 -17.91
C GLY A 46 1.79 -14.73 -18.48
N THR A 47 0.62 -14.08 -18.35
CA THR A 47 0.36 -12.73 -18.86
C THR A 47 0.58 -11.62 -17.84
N ILE A 48 0.98 -11.94 -16.61
CA ILE A 48 1.18 -10.94 -15.55
C ILE A 48 2.58 -10.36 -15.65
N ARG A 49 2.66 -9.02 -15.76
CA ARG A 49 3.92 -8.27 -15.73
C ARG A 49 4.16 -7.71 -14.34
N PHE A 50 5.40 -7.83 -13.85
CA PHE A 50 5.82 -7.31 -12.57
C PHE A 50 6.79 -6.15 -12.76
N TYR A 51 6.79 -5.24 -11.79
CA TYR A 51 7.72 -4.12 -11.74
C TYR A 51 8.97 -4.51 -10.93
N LEU A 52 10.04 -3.75 -11.08
CA LEU A 52 11.18 -3.85 -10.17
C LEU A 52 10.76 -3.38 -8.77
N PRO A 53 11.31 -3.97 -7.70
CA PRO A 53 11.14 -3.43 -6.36
C PRO A 53 11.52 -1.95 -6.30
N TYR A 54 10.72 -1.16 -5.58
CA TYR A 54 11.00 0.26 -5.41
C TYR A 54 12.26 0.44 -4.55
N GLU A 55 13.15 1.33 -4.98
CA GLU A 55 14.35 1.70 -4.24
C GLU A 55 14.03 2.89 -3.31
N GLY A 56 14.25 2.74 -2.02
CA GLY A 56 13.96 3.74 -1.01
C GLY A 56 12.74 3.43 -0.16
N ASP A 57 12.25 4.42 0.61
CA ASP A 57 11.06 4.26 1.45
C ASP A 57 9.79 4.61 0.67
N ILE A 58 8.95 3.58 0.40
CA ILE A 58 7.70 3.78 -0.32
C ILE A 58 6.72 4.68 0.44
N ARG A 59 6.77 4.72 1.77
CA ARG A 59 5.82 5.49 2.59
C ARG A 59 5.91 7.00 2.32
N THR A 60 7.06 7.46 1.84
CA THR A 60 7.32 8.86 1.48
C THR A 60 7.30 9.12 -0.03
N ALA A 61 7.21 8.07 -0.84
CA ALA A 61 7.18 8.19 -2.30
C ALA A 61 5.89 8.84 -2.77
N ALA A 62 5.97 9.92 -3.56
CA ALA A 62 4.82 10.65 -4.08
C ALA A 62 3.84 9.73 -4.82
N ILE A 63 4.34 8.80 -5.62
CA ILE A 63 3.54 7.82 -6.35
C ILE A 63 2.67 6.93 -5.43
N TYR A 64 3.06 6.77 -4.16
CA TYR A 64 2.31 5.97 -3.19
C TYR A 64 1.48 6.84 -2.24
N THR A 65 1.95 8.06 -1.91
CA THR A 65 1.23 8.96 -1.01
C THR A 65 -0.09 9.47 -1.58
N ASP A 66 -0.21 9.50 -2.91
CA ASP A 66 -1.41 9.94 -3.63
C ASP A 66 -2.49 8.85 -3.73
N LEU A 67 -2.18 7.61 -3.32
CA LEU A 67 -3.13 6.51 -3.33
C LEU A 67 -3.98 6.48 -2.05
N ASP A 68 -5.15 5.83 -2.13
CA ASP A 68 -6.00 5.59 -0.96
C ASP A 68 -5.39 4.49 -0.08
N ARG A 69 -4.70 4.90 1.00
CA ARG A 69 -4.03 4.03 1.96
C ARG A 69 -4.86 3.78 3.22
N GLN A 70 -6.14 4.08 3.17
CA GLN A 70 -7.03 3.86 4.31
C GLN A 70 -7.36 2.38 4.48
N PHE A 71 -7.61 1.99 5.73
CA PHE A 71 -8.06 0.68 6.09
C PHE A 71 -9.58 0.70 6.28
N TYR A 72 -10.28 -0.10 5.50
CA TYR A 72 -11.73 -0.14 5.50
C TYR A 72 -12.24 -1.44 6.09
N PHE A 73 -13.16 -1.33 7.03
CA PHE A 73 -13.99 -2.45 7.45
C PHE A 73 -15.29 -2.46 6.66
N CYS A 74 -15.60 -3.60 6.06
CA CYS A 74 -16.84 -3.81 5.31
C CYS A 74 -17.75 -4.77 6.07
N ASP A 75 -19.02 -4.39 6.25
CA ASP A 75 -20.03 -5.31 6.77
C ASP A 75 -20.21 -6.48 5.79
N ALA A 76 -20.35 -7.71 6.33
CA ALA A 76 -20.61 -8.92 5.56
C ALA A 76 -21.87 -8.84 4.69
N ASN A 77 -22.82 -7.99 5.06
CA ASN A 77 -24.04 -7.73 4.32
C ASN A 77 -23.90 -6.63 3.25
N TYR A 78 -22.68 -6.15 2.98
CA TYR A 78 -22.38 -5.08 2.02
C TYR A 78 -23.10 -3.74 2.30
N GLY A 79 -23.57 -3.54 3.54
CA GLY A 79 -24.38 -2.37 3.91
C GLY A 79 -23.59 -1.11 4.20
N SER A 80 -22.37 -1.23 4.70
CA SER A 80 -21.49 -0.10 5.00
C SER A 80 -20.04 -0.46 4.81
N THR A 81 -19.27 0.51 4.33
CA THR A 81 -17.80 0.47 4.31
C THR A 81 -17.33 1.66 5.11
N GLU A 82 -16.65 1.42 6.21
CA GLU A 82 -16.17 2.45 7.12
C GLU A 82 -14.65 2.47 7.12
N ALA A 83 -14.08 3.67 6.95
CA ALA A 83 -12.66 3.87 7.10
C ALA A 83 -12.33 3.95 8.60
N LEU A 84 -11.45 3.07 9.06
CA LEU A 84 -11.06 2.99 10.46
C LEU A 84 -9.80 3.83 10.73
N SER A 85 -9.83 4.58 11.82
CA SER A 85 -8.64 5.23 12.37
C SER A 85 -7.70 4.21 13.01
N ARG A 86 -6.42 4.56 13.19
CA ARG A 86 -5.46 3.69 13.87
C ARG A 86 -5.88 3.36 15.31
N GLU A 87 -6.57 4.28 15.98
CA GLU A 87 -7.06 4.11 17.36
C GLU A 87 -8.17 3.05 17.41
N GLU A 88 -9.14 3.10 16.49
CA GLU A 88 -10.22 2.12 16.38
C GLU A 88 -9.67 0.73 16.05
N VAL A 89 -8.72 0.65 15.13
CA VAL A 89 -8.04 -0.61 14.80
C VAL A 89 -7.34 -1.19 16.03
N SER A 90 -6.59 -0.38 16.79
CA SER A 90 -5.86 -0.83 17.98
C SER A 90 -6.77 -1.26 19.13
N ALA A 91 -8.00 -0.77 19.16
CA ALA A 91 -8.99 -1.16 20.17
C ALA A 91 -9.58 -2.57 19.90
N ASN A 92 -9.41 -3.11 18.70
CA ASN A 92 -9.89 -4.43 18.32
C ASN A 92 -8.71 -5.37 17.99
N PRO A 93 -8.47 -6.42 18.81
CA PRO A 93 -7.31 -7.32 18.63
C PRO A 93 -7.30 -8.05 17.28
N GLU A 94 -8.46 -8.33 16.66
CA GLU A 94 -8.53 -8.96 15.33
C GLU A 94 -8.07 -7.95 14.25
N TRP A 95 -8.56 -6.72 14.32
CA TRP A 95 -8.20 -5.68 13.35
C TRP A 95 -6.74 -5.26 13.46
N GLU A 96 -6.19 -5.28 14.66
CA GLU A 96 -4.77 -4.98 14.87
C GLU A 96 -3.86 -5.99 14.14
N VAL A 97 -4.20 -7.28 14.15
CA VAL A 97 -3.46 -8.30 13.38
C VAL A 97 -3.56 -8.04 11.88
N LEU A 98 -4.76 -7.70 11.36
CA LEU A 98 -4.97 -7.40 9.95
C LEU A 98 -4.22 -6.13 9.51
N TRP A 99 -4.21 -5.10 10.35
CA TRP A 99 -3.42 -3.89 10.10
C TRP A 99 -1.92 -4.22 10.03
N ASN A 100 -1.41 -4.93 11.04
CA ASN A 100 0.00 -5.32 11.10
C ASN A 100 0.40 -6.22 9.92
N TYR A 101 -0.54 -7.03 9.42
CA TYR A 101 -0.34 -7.79 8.19
C TYR A 101 -0.06 -6.86 6.99
N PHE A 102 -0.90 -5.84 6.77
CA PHE A 102 -0.69 -4.88 5.69
C PHE A 102 0.58 -4.04 5.91
N ASP A 103 0.86 -3.62 7.14
CA ASP A 103 2.10 -2.90 7.46
C ASP A 103 3.35 -3.73 7.10
N CYS A 104 3.35 -5.03 7.42
CA CYS A 104 4.44 -5.92 7.00
C CYS A 104 4.61 -5.98 5.48
N LEU A 105 3.51 -5.99 4.71
CA LEU A 105 3.58 -5.97 3.25
C LEU A 105 4.15 -4.63 2.73
N ILE A 106 3.66 -3.52 3.27
CA ILE A 106 4.10 -2.18 2.89
C ILE A 106 5.60 -2.02 3.18
N ASP A 107 6.06 -2.45 4.34
CA ASP A 107 7.45 -2.31 4.77
C ASP A 107 8.40 -3.35 4.15
N GLY A 108 7.88 -4.37 3.46
CA GLY A 108 8.71 -5.47 2.96
C GLY A 108 9.35 -6.24 4.13
N ASN A 109 8.55 -6.54 5.16
CA ASN A 109 9.00 -7.17 6.40
C ASN A 109 8.49 -8.62 6.53
N PRO A 110 9.13 -9.60 5.87
CA PRO A 110 8.72 -11.01 5.97
C PRO A 110 8.86 -11.58 7.38
N GLU A 111 9.85 -11.14 8.16
CA GLU A 111 10.04 -11.59 9.55
C GLU A 111 8.90 -11.11 10.44
N GLY A 112 8.50 -9.84 10.31
CA GLY A 112 7.32 -9.30 10.98
C GLY A 112 6.06 -10.10 10.65
N LEU A 113 5.88 -10.45 9.38
CA LEU A 113 4.74 -11.26 8.95
C LEU A 113 4.79 -12.68 9.53
N ARG A 114 5.97 -13.34 9.56
CA ARG A 114 6.15 -14.64 10.20
C ARG A 114 5.84 -14.57 11.71
N ALA A 115 6.16 -13.44 12.36
CA ALA A 115 5.85 -13.24 13.78
C ALA A 115 4.36 -13.09 14.07
N LEU A 116 3.51 -12.78 13.08
CA LEU A 116 2.05 -12.75 13.22
C LEU A 116 1.42 -14.15 13.14
N LEU A 117 2.15 -15.18 12.70
CA LEU A 117 1.61 -16.53 12.57
C LEU A 117 1.40 -17.18 13.93
N ALA A 118 0.36 -17.98 14.05
CA ALA A 118 0.16 -18.88 15.19
C ALA A 118 1.20 -20.00 15.19
N ARG A 119 1.46 -20.60 16.34
CA ARG A 119 2.42 -21.72 16.46
C ARG A 119 2.00 -22.95 15.66
N ASP A 120 0.69 -23.19 15.60
CA ASP A 120 0.04 -24.25 14.87
C ASP A 120 -0.48 -23.81 13.49
N ALA A 121 0.03 -22.67 12.99
CA ALA A 121 -0.30 -22.19 11.65
C ALA A 121 -0.04 -23.28 10.61
N ASN A 122 -0.94 -23.40 9.65
CA ASN A 122 -1.03 -24.50 8.70
C ASN A 122 0.08 -24.45 7.62
N GLY A 123 1.36 -24.50 8.05
CA GLY A 123 2.51 -24.61 7.15
C GLY A 123 2.61 -23.50 6.09
N ILE A 124 2.19 -22.28 6.41
CA ILE A 124 2.12 -21.16 5.47
C ILE A 124 3.53 -20.74 5.06
N PRO A 125 3.91 -20.90 3.79
CA PRO A 125 5.20 -20.42 3.33
C PRO A 125 5.14 -18.90 3.14
N ILE A 126 5.82 -18.14 4.00
CA ILE A 126 6.03 -16.71 3.79
C ILE A 126 7.35 -16.54 3.01
N PRO A 127 7.29 -16.14 1.74
CA PRO A 127 8.50 -15.86 0.96
C PRO A 127 9.21 -14.62 1.52
N ASP A 128 10.46 -14.46 1.16
CA ASP A 128 11.10 -13.15 1.30
C ASP A 128 10.55 -12.23 0.23
N PHE A 129 10.12 -11.03 0.62
CA PHE A 129 9.49 -10.08 -0.28
C PHE A 129 9.99 -8.65 -0.01
N ALA A 130 10.00 -7.85 -1.07
CA ALA A 130 10.27 -6.43 -1.01
C ALA A 130 9.00 -5.65 -0.65
N GLN A 131 9.15 -4.37 -0.33
CA GLN A 131 8.07 -3.43 -0.08
C GLN A 131 6.98 -3.51 -1.16
N GLN A 132 5.70 -3.44 -0.73
CA GLN A 132 4.54 -3.49 -1.60
C GLN A 132 3.71 -2.21 -1.46
N MET A 133 3.42 -1.52 -2.54
CA MET A 133 2.55 -0.33 -2.53
C MET A 133 1.08 -0.73 -2.41
N VAL A 134 0.70 -1.21 -1.23
CA VAL A 134 -0.67 -1.69 -0.94
C VAL A 134 -1.61 -0.52 -0.71
N TYR A 135 -2.78 -0.54 -1.34
CA TYR A 135 -3.79 0.52 -1.21
C TYR A 135 -5.22 -0.03 -1.38
N GLU A 136 -6.24 0.77 -1.08
CA GLU A 136 -7.66 0.36 -1.03
C GLU A 136 -7.85 -0.91 -0.18
N MET A 137 -7.32 -0.90 1.04
CA MET A 137 -7.34 -2.05 1.94
C MET A 137 -8.73 -2.25 2.55
N LYS A 138 -9.44 -3.27 2.11
CA LYS A 138 -10.79 -3.63 2.58
C LYS A 138 -10.78 -4.97 3.26
N VAL A 139 -11.32 -5.05 4.46
CA VAL A 139 -11.49 -6.30 5.22
C VAL A 139 -12.96 -6.56 5.51
N THR A 140 -13.39 -7.78 5.29
CA THR A 140 -14.76 -8.23 5.55
C THR A 140 -14.71 -9.50 6.38
N ARG A 141 -15.36 -9.51 7.54
CA ARG A 141 -15.51 -10.72 8.34
C ARG A 141 -16.49 -11.65 7.66
N VAL A 142 -16.06 -12.84 7.28
CA VAL A 142 -16.87 -13.78 6.48
C VAL A 142 -17.17 -15.08 7.19
N GLY A 143 -16.51 -15.39 8.30
CA GLY A 143 -16.75 -16.61 9.04
C GLY A 143 -16.23 -16.57 10.47
N GLU A 144 -16.84 -17.41 11.30
CA GLU A 144 -16.41 -17.68 12.66
C GLU A 144 -16.71 -19.13 13.00
N GLU A 145 -15.76 -19.82 13.62
CA GLU A 145 -15.93 -21.19 14.09
C GLU A 145 -15.16 -21.42 15.40
N THR A 146 -15.54 -22.43 16.13
CA THR A 146 -14.72 -22.94 17.25
C THR A 146 -14.19 -24.31 16.86
N ALA A 147 -12.89 -24.42 16.69
CA ALA A 147 -12.21 -25.66 16.33
C ALA A 147 -11.16 -26.00 17.38
N ASN A 148 -11.20 -27.24 17.90
CA ASN A 148 -10.29 -27.72 18.95
C ASN A 148 -10.24 -26.82 20.22
N GLY A 149 -11.38 -26.18 20.55
CA GLY A 149 -11.47 -25.28 21.68
C GLY A 149 -10.95 -23.85 21.44
N ALA A 150 -10.38 -23.56 20.27
CA ALA A 150 -9.94 -22.21 19.89
C ALA A 150 -10.98 -21.54 18.99
N LEU A 151 -11.25 -20.27 19.24
CA LEU A 151 -12.05 -19.42 18.37
C LEU A 151 -11.24 -19.08 17.12
N ARG A 152 -11.79 -19.32 15.95
CA ARG A 152 -11.24 -18.92 14.65
C ARG A 152 -12.18 -17.98 13.93
N VAL A 153 -11.61 -16.93 13.35
CA VAL A 153 -12.35 -15.91 12.60
C VAL A 153 -11.71 -15.74 11.25
N THR A 154 -12.51 -15.84 10.18
CA THR A 154 -12.03 -15.69 8.82
C THR A 154 -12.42 -14.33 8.26
N TYR A 155 -11.43 -13.65 7.70
CA TYR A 155 -11.56 -12.38 7.00
C TYR A 155 -11.24 -12.56 5.52
N ARG A 156 -12.05 -11.95 4.68
CA ARG A 156 -11.77 -11.72 3.27
C ARG A 156 -11.11 -10.36 3.14
N LEU A 157 -9.92 -10.35 2.55
CA LEU A 157 -9.13 -9.16 2.28
C LEU A 157 -9.18 -8.85 0.79
N GLU A 158 -9.51 -7.61 0.46
CA GLU A 158 -9.48 -7.06 -0.89
C GLU A 158 -8.60 -5.82 -0.86
N TYR A 159 -7.55 -5.82 -1.65
CA TYR A 159 -6.61 -4.72 -1.76
C TYR A 159 -5.97 -4.71 -3.14
N ARG A 160 -5.32 -3.61 -3.46
CA ARG A 160 -4.55 -3.47 -4.68
C ARG A 160 -3.08 -3.30 -4.34
N ILE A 161 -2.21 -3.68 -5.27
CA ILE A 161 -0.78 -3.41 -5.18
C ILE A 161 -0.41 -2.57 -6.41
N HIS A 162 -0.09 -1.29 -6.19
CA HIS A 162 0.40 -0.44 -7.25
C HIS A 162 1.83 -0.85 -7.61
N ARG A 163 2.13 -0.96 -8.91
CA ARG A 163 3.42 -1.46 -9.40
C ARG A 163 3.85 -2.76 -8.71
N ASN A 164 2.96 -3.75 -8.68
CA ASN A 164 3.27 -5.05 -8.07
C ASN A 164 4.60 -5.60 -8.60
N ASN A 165 5.56 -5.83 -7.68
CA ASN A 165 6.88 -6.35 -8.01
C ASN A 165 6.94 -7.90 -8.02
N GLY A 166 5.83 -8.57 -7.73
CA GLY A 166 5.70 -10.02 -7.78
C GLY A 166 6.48 -10.79 -6.70
N THR A 167 7.12 -10.11 -5.73
CA THR A 167 7.86 -10.81 -4.69
C THR A 167 6.95 -11.41 -3.63
N TYR A 168 5.76 -10.81 -3.37
CA TYR A 168 4.74 -11.32 -2.45
C TYR A 168 3.55 -11.97 -3.18
N ARG A 169 2.90 -11.26 -4.11
CA ARG A 169 1.73 -11.71 -4.87
C ARG A 169 2.11 -11.90 -6.35
N ARG A 170 2.32 -13.17 -6.73
CA ARG A 170 2.62 -13.55 -8.13
C ARG A 170 1.38 -13.91 -8.94
N ASP A 171 0.25 -13.99 -8.26
CA ASP A 171 -1.03 -14.44 -8.79
C ASP A 171 -1.95 -13.29 -9.21
N VAL A 172 -1.51 -12.03 -9.02
CA VAL A 172 -2.29 -10.83 -9.33
C VAL A 172 -1.41 -9.77 -10.00
N GLY A 173 -1.95 -9.10 -11.02
CA GLY A 173 -1.28 -7.97 -11.70
C GLY A 173 -1.36 -6.68 -10.88
N SER A 174 -0.59 -5.65 -11.30
CA SER A 174 -0.67 -4.32 -10.70
C SER A 174 -2.09 -3.77 -10.80
N ASP A 175 -2.53 -3.13 -9.71
CA ASP A 175 -3.82 -2.46 -9.57
C ASP A 175 -5.05 -3.37 -9.75
N ALA A 176 -4.84 -4.69 -9.85
CA ALA A 176 -5.91 -5.66 -9.88
C ALA A 176 -6.28 -6.13 -8.47
N VAL A 177 -7.55 -6.53 -8.29
CA VAL A 177 -8.05 -7.12 -7.04
C VAL A 177 -8.21 -8.62 -7.21
N ARG A 178 -7.61 -9.38 -6.31
CA ARG A 178 -7.87 -10.79 -6.11
C ARG A 178 -7.97 -11.06 -4.62
N PRO A 179 -9.13 -11.47 -4.12
CA PRO A 179 -9.33 -11.68 -2.69
C PRO A 179 -8.34 -12.68 -2.10
N GLU A 180 -7.96 -12.42 -0.87
CA GLU A 180 -7.16 -13.30 -0.01
C GLU A 180 -7.96 -13.52 1.27
N TYR A 181 -7.88 -14.72 1.85
CA TYR A 181 -8.61 -15.05 3.07
C TYR A 181 -7.61 -15.33 4.19
N LEU A 182 -7.74 -14.59 5.28
CA LEU A 182 -6.97 -14.81 6.50
C LEU A 182 -7.88 -15.40 7.57
N THR A 183 -7.51 -16.55 8.09
CA THR A 183 -8.13 -17.11 9.29
C THR A 183 -7.26 -16.77 10.49
N LEU A 184 -7.82 -16.03 11.43
CA LEU A 184 -7.19 -15.71 12.70
C LEU A 184 -7.62 -16.72 13.77
N THR A 185 -6.73 -17.10 14.67
CA THR A 185 -7.03 -17.91 15.86
C THR A 185 -6.80 -17.10 17.12
N LYS A 186 -7.69 -17.25 18.10
CA LYS A 186 -7.55 -16.61 19.41
C LYS A 186 -6.67 -17.46 20.30
N GLU A 187 -5.60 -16.88 20.83
CA GLU A 187 -4.71 -17.51 21.79
C GLU A 187 -5.26 -17.43 23.23
N GLU A 188 -4.70 -18.21 24.15
CA GLU A 188 -5.11 -18.26 25.56
C GLU A 188 -5.00 -16.90 26.26
N ASN A 189 -4.04 -16.07 25.88
CA ASN A 189 -3.84 -14.72 26.42
C ASN A 189 -4.84 -13.68 25.87
N GLY A 190 -5.75 -14.10 24.96
CA GLY A 190 -6.75 -13.26 24.34
C GLY A 190 -6.29 -12.53 23.07
N SER A 191 -5.02 -12.61 22.69
CA SER A 191 -4.52 -12.08 21.42
C SER A 191 -4.97 -12.95 20.25
N PHE A 192 -4.90 -12.39 19.03
CA PHE A 192 -5.13 -13.14 17.80
C PHE A 192 -3.83 -13.33 17.03
N ARG A 193 -3.75 -14.43 16.27
CA ARG A 193 -2.65 -14.77 15.39
C ARG A 193 -3.20 -15.30 14.07
N ILE A 194 -2.42 -15.22 13.01
CA ILE A 194 -2.79 -15.77 11.70
C ILE A 194 -2.61 -17.29 11.76
N PHE A 195 -3.71 -18.01 11.57
CA PHE A 195 -3.72 -19.47 11.50
C PHE A 195 -3.58 -19.98 10.07
N ASP A 196 -4.21 -19.30 9.10
CA ASP A 196 -4.18 -19.70 7.69
C ASP A 196 -4.25 -18.49 6.75
N ILE A 197 -3.62 -18.60 5.58
CA ILE A 197 -3.66 -17.64 4.48
C ILE A 197 -4.01 -18.40 3.19
N GLN A 198 -5.15 -18.09 2.58
CA GLN A 198 -5.62 -18.71 1.33
C GLN A 198 -5.72 -17.67 0.22
N ARG A 199 -5.30 -18.03 -0.99
CA ARG A 199 -5.25 -17.16 -2.18
C ARG A 199 -6.02 -17.76 -3.35
#